data_84644e7875bff2fbced8de0c6314e952
#
_entry.id   84644e7875bff2fbced8de0c6314e952
#
_cell.length_a   1.000
_cell.length_b   1.000
_cell.length_c   1.000
_cell.angle_alpha   90.00
_cell.angle_beta   90.00
_cell.angle_gamma   90.00
#
_symmetry.space_group_name_H-M   'P 1'
#
loop_
_entity.id
_entity.type
_entity.pdbx_description
1 polymer ?
#
loop_
_entity_poly.entity_id
_entity_poly.type
_entity_poly.pdbx_seq_one_letter_code
_entity_poly.pdbx_strand_id
1 'polypeptide(L)'
;MQTPSEQIAQTRQWVEQAQNIIVLTGAGVSAESGIATFRDHASGYWSQFKPEDMASEAGFLRNPALVWRWYESRRERVSEAVPNAGHVALAQWALRHPKRMTLITTECGRFA
;
A
#
# COMPACT_ATOMS: atom_id res chain seq x y z
N MET A 1 -15.01 -0.62 27.73
CA MET A 1 -14.40 -0.40 26.39
C MET A 1 -13.01 0.16 26.60
N GLN A 2 -12.01 -0.42 25.95
CA GLN A 2 -10.64 0.04 26.06
C GLN A 2 -10.41 1.36 25.31
N THR A 3 -9.59 2.23 25.88
CA THR A 3 -9.14 3.45 25.19
C THR A 3 -8.14 3.10 24.07
N PRO A 4 -7.95 3.99 23.07
CA PRO A 4 -6.92 3.78 22.05
C PRO A 4 -5.51 3.55 22.63
N SER A 5 -5.16 4.25 23.71
CA SER A 5 -3.88 4.07 24.37
C SER A 5 -3.71 2.69 25.00
N GLU A 6 -4.77 2.16 25.61
CA GLU A 6 -4.77 0.80 26.17
C GLU A 6 -4.66 -0.25 25.07
N GLN A 7 -5.35 -0.05 23.96
CA GLN A 7 -5.27 -0.95 22.81
C GLN A 7 -3.86 -0.97 22.20
N ILE A 8 -3.21 0.19 22.09
CA ILE A 8 -1.82 0.29 21.60
C ILE A 8 -0.88 -0.43 22.57
N ALA A 9 -1.01 -0.22 23.86
CA ALA A 9 -0.19 -0.88 24.87
C ALA A 9 -0.36 -2.41 24.82
N GLN A 10 -1.59 -2.89 24.69
CA GLN A 10 -1.88 -4.31 24.55
C GLN A 10 -1.28 -4.90 23.27
N THR A 11 -1.42 -4.20 22.14
CA THR A 11 -0.83 -4.62 20.86
C THR A 11 0.69 -4.69 20.95
N ARG A 12 1.32 -3.70 21.58
CA ARG A 12 2.77 -3.71 21.80
C ARG A 12 3.21 -4.95 22.58
N GLN A 13 2.49 -5.29 23.63
CA GLN A 13 2.80 -6.47 24.43
C GLN A 13 2.71 -7.76 23.61
N TRP A 14 1.66 -7.92 22.80
CA TRP A 14 1.53 -9.08 21.91
C TRP A 14 2.67 -9.17 20.90
N VAL A 15 3.04 -8.05 20.29
CA VAL A 15 4.13 -7.98 19.32
C VAL A 15 5.47 -8.34 19.98
N GLU A 16 5.74 -7.84 21.19
CA GLU A 16 6.98 -8.15 21.92
C GLU A 16 7.08 -9.64 22.29
N GLN A 17 5.97 -10.28 22.60
CA GLN A 17 5.92 -11.69 22.99
C GLN A 17 5.86 -12.67 21.82
N ALA A 18 5.45 -12.22 20.64
CA ALA A 18 5.29 -13.08 19.49
C ALA A 18 6.65 -13.54 18.94
N GLN A 19 6.76 -14.81 18.59
CA GLN A 19 7.96 -15.37 17.98
C GLN A 19 7.93 -15.24 16.45
N ASN A 20 6.74 -15.30 15.86
CA ASN A 20 6.53 -15.16 14.42
C ASN A 20 5.44 -14.12 14.18
N ILE A 21 5.77 -13.12 13.40
CA ILE A 21 4.86 -12.03 13.07
C ILE A 21 4.72 -11.94 11.56
N ILE A 22 3.48 -11.97 11.08
CA ILE A 22 3.17 -11.76 9.66
C ILE A 22 2.53 -10.39 9.54
N VAL A 23 3.08 -9.55 8.68
CA VAL A 23 2.53 -8.22 8.36
C VAL A 23 1.95 -8.29 6.95
N LEU A 24 0.65 -8.03 6.85
CA LEU A 24 -0.04 -7.96 5.56
C LEU A 24 -0.28 -6.49 5.22
N THR A 25 0.18 -6.06 4.06
CA THR A 25 -0.06 -4.71 3.58
C THR A 25 -0.71 -4.71 2.21
N GLY A 26 -1.47 -3.67 1.93
CA GLY A 26 -2.10 -3.40 0.65
C GLY A 26 -1.86 -1.96 0.22
N ALA A 27 -2.64 -1.48 -0.72
CA ALA A 27 -2.49 -0.12 -1.27
C ALA A 27 -2.58 0.99 -0.21
N GLY A 28 -3.27 0.74 0.90
CA GLY A 28 -3.41 1.70 1.99
C GLY A 28 -2.10 2.09 2.67
N VAL A 29 -1.11 1.19 2.71
CA VAL A 29 0.19 1.50 3.32
C VAL A 29 0.94 2.61 2.59
N SER A 30 0.69 2.77 1.30
CA SER A 30 1.35 3.78 0.45
C SER A 30 0.51 5.05 0.25
N ALA A 31 -0.70 5.13 0.80
CA ALA A 31 -1.58 6.29 0.64
C ALA A 31 -0.93 7.59 1.15
N GLU A 32 -0.28 7.54 2.30
CA GLU A 32 0.43 8.70 2.89
C GLU A 32 1.71 9.08 2.14
N SER A 33 2.17 8.25 1.23
CA SER A 33 3.26 8.58 0.30
C SER A 33 2.77 9.28 -0.97
N GLY A 34 1.47 9.55 -1.08
CA GLY A 34 0.87 10.19 -2.25
C GLY A 34 0.48 9.23 -3.37
N ILE A 35 0.52 7.93 -3.12
CA ILE A 35 0.08 6.91 -4.08
C ILE A 35 -1.41 6.62 -3.84
N ALA A 36 -2.25 7.01 -4.82
CA ALA A 36 -3.68 6.81 -4.71
C ALA A 36 -4.06 5.33 -4.69
N THR A 37 -5.01 4.98 -3.83
CA THR A 37 -5.65 3.66 -3.84
C THR A 37 -6.77 3.62 -4.88
N PHE A 38 -7.33 2.44 -5.16
CA PHE A 38 -8.48 2.32 -6.05
C PHE A 38 -9.75 3.01 -5.52
N ARG A 39 -9.82 3.27 -4.21
CA ARG A 39 -10.96 3.97 -3.58
C ARG A 39 -10.83 5.48 -3.63
N ASP A 40 -9.62 5.99 -3.90
CA ASP A 40 -9.38 7.41 -3.97
C ASP A 40 -9.82 7.95 -5.33
N HIS A 41 -10.42 9.15 -5.31
CA HIS A 41 -10.78 9.83 -6.54
C HIS A 41 -9.53 10.31 -7.28
N ALA A 42 -9.42 9.93 -8.54
CA ALA A 42 -8.40 10.49 -9.41
C ALA A 42 -8.68 11.96 -9.69
N SER A 43 -7.63 12.73 -9.98
CA SER A 43 -7.74 14.14 -10.38
C SER A 43 -7.41 14.33 -11.86
N GLY A 44 -7.78 15.50 -12.41
CA GLY A 44 -7.48 15.86 -13.79
C GLY A 44 -8.13 14.93 -14.82
N TYR A 45 -7.38 14.64 -15.88
CA TYR A 45 -7.87 13.81 -17.00
C TYR A 45 -8.41 12.45 -16.54
N TRP A 46 -7.76 11.82 -15.56
CA TRP A 46 -8.13 10.47 -15.11
C TRP A 46 -9.35 10.44 -14.19
N SER A 47 -9.87 11.57 -13.75
CA SER A 47 -11.07 11.64 -12.90
C SER A 47 -12.34 11.13 -13.59
N GLN A 48 -12.37 11.12 -14.90
CA GLN A 48 -13.51 10.64 -15.70
C GLN A 48 -13.54 9.12 -15.89
N PHE A 49 -12.47 8.42 -15.50
CA PHE A 49 -12.38 6.98 -15.65
C PHE A 49 -12.49 6.28 -14.29
N LYS A 50 -13.24 5.18 -14.26
CA LYS A 50 -13.34 4.33 -13.06
C LYS A 50 -12.18 3.33 -13.05
N PRO A 51 -11.49 3.14 -11.91
CA PRO A 51 -10.43 2.13 -11.82
C PRO A 51 -10.89 0.73 -12.20
N GLU A 52 -12.13 0.37 -11.90
CA GLU A 52 -12.71 -0.95 -12.23
C GLU A 52 -12.83 -1.15 -13.75
N ASP A 53 -13.04 -0.07 -14.50
CA ASP A 53 -13.13 -0.12 -15.96
C ASP A 53 -11.73 -0.18 -16.61
N MET A 54 -10.70 0.32 -15.93
CA MET A 54 -9.33 0.29 -16.42
C MET A 54 -8.61 -1.00 -16.01
N ALA A 55 -8.72 -1.40 -14.75
CA ALA A 55 -8.06 -2.57 -14.19
C ALA A 55 -8.92 -3.83 -14.34
N SER A 56 -9.35 -4.12 -15.55
CA SER A 56 -10.14 -5.31 -15.88
C SER A 56 -9.80 -5.83 -17.26
N GLU A 57 -10.03 -7.12 -17.48
CA GLU A 57 -9.86 -7.73 -18.79
C GLU A 57 -10.74 -7.05 -19.84
N ALA A 58 -12.00 -6.82 -19.52
CA ALA A 58 -12.95 -6.17 -20.43
C ALA A 58 -12.50 -4.75 -20.80
N GLY A 59 -11.99 -3.98 -19.82
CA GLY A 59 -11.43 -2.65 -20.06
C GLY A 59 -10.23 -2.68 -20.98
N PHE A 60 -9.33 -3.62 -20.77
CA PHE A 60 -8.15 -3.80 -21.62
C PHE A 60 -8.54 -4.16 -23.05
N LEU A 61 -9.46 -5.11 -23.24
CA LEU A 61 -9.92 -5.53 -24.56
C LEU A 61 -10.62 -4.41 -25.33
N ARG A 62 -11.34 -3.52 -24.65
CA ARG A 62 -12.00 -2.37 -25.28
C ARG A 62 -11.03 -1.33 -25.81
N ASN A 63 -10.01 -1.01 -25.03
CA ASN A 63 -9.01 0.01 -25.40
C ASN A 63 -7.67 -0.22 -24.71
N PRO A 64 -6.83 -1.12 -25.24
CA PRO A 64 -5.55 -1.45 -24.64
C PRO A 64 -4.63 -0.24 -24.48
N ALA A 65 -4.59 0.66 -25.46
CA ALA A 65 -3.73 1.84 -25.42
C ALA A 65 -4.10 2.78 -24.28
N LEU A 66 -5.41 2.95 -24.00
CA LEU A 66 -5.87 3.78 -22.88
C LEU A 66 -5.49 3.15 -21.54
N VAL A 67 -5.64 1.84 -21.40
CA VAL A 67 -5.27 1.11 -20.18
C VAL A 67 -3.78 1.21 -19.92
N TRP A 68 -2.94 1.05 -20.95
CA TRP A 68 -1.49 1.23 -20.82
C TRP A 68 -1.12 2.63 -20.33
N ARG A 69 -1.73 3.67 -20.89
CA ARG A 69 -1.49 5.07 -20.46
C ARG A 69 -1.94 5.31 -19.02
N TRP A 70 -3.06 4.69 -18.60
CA TRP A 70 -3.54 4.77 -17.23
C TRP A 70 -2.54 4.17 -16.24
N TYR A 71 -2.02 2.97 -16.53
CA TYR A 71 -0.99 2.35 -15.71
C TYR A 71 0.32 3.12 -15.72
N GLU A 72 0.71 3.67 -16.85
CA GLU A 72 1.93 4.46 -16.97
C GLU A 72 1.87 5.73 -16.11
N SER A 73 0.74 6.43 -16.10
CA SER A 73 0.54 7.58 -15.22
C SER A 73 0.63 7.22 -13.74
N ARG A 74 0.17 6.03 -13.36
CA ARG A 74 0.29 5.53 -12.00
C ARG A 74 1.75 5.20 -11.66
N ARG A 75 2.48 4.60 -12.58
CA ARG A 75 3.91 4.30 -12.40
C ARG A 75 4.75 5.56 -12.22
N GLU A 76 4.46 6.62 -12.95
CA GLU A 76 5.12 7.91 -12.77
C GLU A 76 4.96 8.43 -11.34
N ARG A 77 3.74 8.39 -10.81
CA ARG A 77 3.48 8.80 -9.43
C ARG A 77 4.24 7.95 -8.41
N VAL A 78 4.31 6.65 -8.64
CA VAL A 78 5.10 5.75 -7.78
C VAL A 78 6.59 6.12 -7.82
N SER A 79 7.10 6.49 -8.98
CA SER A 79 8.52 6.87 -9.12
C SER A 79 8.89 8.15 -8.37
N GLU A 80 7.93 9.04 -8.19
CA GLU A 80 8.11 10.33 -7.47
C GLU A 80 7.86 10.20 -5.96
N ALA A 81 7.18 9.14 -5.54
CA ALA A 81 6.82 8.94 -4.15
C ALA A 81 8.02 8.57 -3.27
N VAL A 82 7.94 8.93 -2.00
CA VAL A 82 8.93 8.56 -0.98
C VAL A 82 8.27 7.69 0.09
N PRO A 83 9.03 6.80 0.77
CA PRO A 83 8.50 6.03 1.87
C PRO A 83 7.93 6.92 2.97
N ASN A 84 6.78 6.54 3.52
CA ASN A 84 6.20 7.22 4.67
C ASN A 84 6.67 6.59 5.99
N ALA A 85 6.22 7.14 7.11
CA ALA A 85 6.60 6.68 8.44
C ALA A 85 6.25 5.19 8.68
N GLY A 86 5.17 4.70 8.10
CA GLY A 86 4.77 3.29 8.19
C GLY A 86 5.77 2.36 7.52
N HIS A 87 6.20 2.70 6.30
CA HIS A 87 7.23 1.94 5.58
C HIS A 87 8.54 1.91 6.37
N VAL A 88 8.98 3.05 6.87
CA VAL A 88 10.23 3.17 7.64
C VAL A 88 10.15 2.35 8.92
N ALA A 89 9.03 2.43 9.64
CA ALA A 89 8.83 1.67 10.88
C ALA A 89 8.90 0.15 10.65
N LEU A 90 8.24 -0.34 9.60
CA LEU A 90 8.27 -1.77 9.24
C LEU A 90 9.67 -2.22 8.84
N ALA A 91 10.37 -1.43 8.06
CA ALA A 91 11.74 -1.74 7.64
C ALA A 91 12.70 -1.78 8.82
N GLN A 92 12.64 -0.79 9.71
CA GLN A 92 13.48 -0.76 10.92
C GLN A 92 13.20 -1.94 11.84
N TRP A 93 11.93 -2.29 11.98
CA TRP A 93 11.55 -3.41 12.82
C TRP A 93 12.02 -4.75 12.23
N ALA A 94 11.88 -4.94 10.93
CA ALA A 94 12.40 -6.13 10.24
C ALA A 94 13.91 -6.27 10.38
N LEU A 95 14.65 -5.18 10.30
CA LEU A 95 16.11 -5.18 10.48
C LEU A 95 16.54 -5.55 11.90
N ARG A 96 15.77 -5.13 12.91
CA ARG A 96 16.03 -5.48 14.31
C ARG A 96 15.71 -6.93 14.65
N HIS A 97 14.74 -7.52 13.92
CA HIS A 97 14.20 -8.86 14.20
C HIS A 97 14.10 -9.70 12.93
N PRO A 98 15.23 -9.97 12.25
CA PRO A 98 15.22 -10.53 10.88
C PRO A 98 14.58 -11.91 10.76
N LYS A 99 14.47 -12.66 11.87
CA LYS A 99 13.89 -14.02 11.87
C LYS A 99 12.48 -14.08 12.44
N ARG A 100 11.92 -12.95 12.89
CA ARG A 100 10.62 -12.90 13.56
C ARG A 100 9.52 -12.33 12.69
N MET A 101 9.87 -11.57 11.65
CA MET A 101 8.91 -10.85 10.83
C MET A 101 8.91 -11.33 9.39
N THR A 102 7.72 -11.56 8.84
CA THR A 102 7.49 -11.80 7.41
C THR A 102 6.53 -10.76 6.90
N LEU A 103 6.94 -10.01 5.87
CA LEU A 103 6.07 -9.05 5.19
C LEU A 103 5.48 -9.71 3.95
N ILE A 104 4.15 -9.68 3.84
CA ILE A 104 3.40 -10.10 2.66
C ILE A 104 2.64 -8.88 2.15
N THR A 105 2.87 -8.51 0.92
CA THR A 105 2.25 -7.31 0.35
C THR A 105 1.63 -7.57 -1.01
N THR A 106 0.49 -6.92 -1.26
CA THR A 106 -0.11 -6.78 -2.59
C THR A 106 0.23 -5.43 -3.22
N GLU A 107 1.02 -4.60 -2.53
CA GLU A 107 1.44 -3.31 -3.02
C GLU A 107 2.46 -3.46 -4.15
N CYS A 108 2.30 -2.66 -5.19
CA CYS A 108 3.21 -2.64 -6.34
C CYS A 108 4.39 -1.67 -6.17
N GLY A 109 4.46 -1.00 -5.04
CA GLY A 109 5.46 0.01 -4.78
C GLY A 109 6.84 -0.57 -4.49
N ARG A 110 7.86 0.20 -4.81
CA ARG A 110 9.27 -0.16 -4.57
C ARG A 110 9.69 -0.08 -3.10
N PHE A 111 8.75 0.26 -2.21
CA PHE A 111 9.00 0.42 -0.77
C PHE A 111 8.66 -0.82 0.06
N ALA A 112 8.02 -1.79 -0.56
CA ALA A 112 7.62 -3.03 0.12
C ALA A 112 8.73 -4.08 0.11
#